data_98bfccfec74b76dd7ef302c277b68b7a
#
_entry.id   98bfccfec74b76dd7ef302c277b68b7a
#
_cell.length_a   1.000
_cell.length_b   1.000
_cell.length_c   1.000
_cell.angle_alpha   90.00
_cell.angle_beta   90.00
_cell.angle_gamma   90.00
#
_symmetry.space_group_name_H-M   'P 1'
#
loop_
_entity.id
_entity.type
_entity.pdbx_description
1 polymer ?
#
loop_
_entity_poly.entity_id
_entity_poly.type
_entity_poly.pdbx_seq_one_letter_code
_entity_poly.pdbx_strand_id
1 'polypeptide(L)'
;MYKTYSTIFDRTGLVYRAVLADTGSIGGSVSHEFHVLADSGEDAIVFSSESDYAANIEKADALAPSQSTPAATQEMAELATPGVHTIKQLCEFVDTIAEKTLKALIVSAEDEEGKIHLYGLMIRGDHELNEVKAQRALGLETEVTFATEEQIKSTLNCSPGSIGPVNLNLPIVVDHWAAQLSDFVCGANRDGYHLTGVNWERDCGEFTIADIRNVIAGDPSPDGKGVLEIKRGIEVGHIFQLGTKYSEAMKATVLDENG
;
A
#
# COMPACT_ATOMS: atom_id res chain seq x y z
N MET A 1 -7.66 24.97 -14.59
CA MET A 1 -7.18 23.76 -15.33
C MET A 1 -8.20 22.64 -15.32
N TYR A 2 -8.69 22.15 -14.19
CA TYR A 2 -9.68 21.04 -14.11
C TYR A 2 -10.87 21.27 -15.08
N LYS A 3 -11.58 22.38 -14.92
CA LYS A 3 -12.72 22.73 -15.80
C LYS A 3 -12.33 22.86 -17.29
N THR A 4 -11.12 23.31 -17.59
CA THR A 4 -10.63 23.44 -18.96
C THR A 4 -10.42 22.07 -19.60
N TYR A 5 -9.77 21.14 -18.90
CA TYR A 5 -9.59 19.76 -19.37
C TYR A 5 -10.93 19.05 -19.54
N SER A 6 -11.84 19.16 -18.55
CA SER A 6 -13.20 18.63 -18.68
C SER A 6 -13.89 19.15 -19.94
N THR A 7 -13.85 20.47 -20.19
CA THR A 7 -14.46 21.06 -21.40
C THR A 7 -13.83 20.54 -22.69
N ILE A 8 -12.50 20.29 -22.71
CA ILE A 8 -11.81 19.75 -23.88
C ILE A 8 -12.30 18.32 -24.14
N PHE A 9 -12.29 17.46 -23.12
CA PHE A 9 -12.70 16.06 -23.27
C PHE A 9 -14.20 15.93 -23.60
N ASP A 10 -15.06 16.74 -23.00
CA ASP A 10 -16.49 16.81 -23.34
C ASP A 10 -16.69 17.12 -24.83
N ARG A 11 -15.95 18.11 -25.36
CA ARG A 11 -16.02 18.50 -26.79
C ARG A 11 -15.50 17.44 -27.75
N THR A 12 -14.55 16.58 -27.29
CA THR A 12 -14.06 15.47 -28.11
C THR A 12 -14.99 14.26 -28.07
N GLY A 13 -16.01 14.28 -27.20
CA GLY A 13 -16.96 13.17 -27.05
C GLY A 13 -16.38 11.96 -26.34
N LEU A 14 -15.29 12.14 -25.62
CA LEU A 14 -14.69 11.05 -24.83
C LEU A 14 -15.52 10.74 -23.57
N VAL A 15 -15.71 9.48 -23.30
CA VAL A 15 -16.21 9.01 -21.99
C VAL A 15 -15.01 8.88 -21.06
N TYR A 16 -14.84 9.85 -20.20
CA TYR A 16 -13.68 9.93 -19.30
C TYR A 16 -14.10 10.07 -17.84
N ARG A 17 -13.15 9.84 -16.93
CA ARG A 17 -13.24 10.14 -15.51
C ARG A 17 -12.03 10.95 -15.07
N ALA A 18 -12.26 11.98 -14.29
CA ALA A 18 -11.22 12.65 -13.54
C ALA A 18 -11.10 11.97 -12.18
N VAL A 19 -9.90 11.53 -11.83
CA VAL A 19 -9.61 10.78 -10.62
C VAL A 19 -8.55 11.49 -9.79
N LEU A 20 -8.60 11.35 -8.47
CA LEU A 20 -7.54 11.78 -7.58
C LEU A 20 -6.30 10.92 -7.84
N ALA A 21 -5.14 11.58 -7.96
CA ALA A 21 -3.88 10.92 -8.24
C ALA A 21 -2.80 11.31 -7.23
N ASP A 22 -1.73 10.55 -7.18
CA ASP A 22 -0.53 10.94 -6.45
C ASP A 22 0.20 12.07 -7.17
N THR A 23 0.87 12.92 -6.41
CA THR A 23 1.62 14.05 -6.99
C THR A 23 3.04 13.66 -7.41
N GLY A 24 3.52 12.50 -6.99
CA GLY A 24 4.84 11.97 -7.28
C GLY A 24 5.98 12.97 -7.07
N SER A 25 7.02 12.86 -7.86
CA SER A 25 8.20 13.76 -7.82
C SER A 25 7.87 15.19 -8.23
N ILE A 26 6.82 15.41 -9.03
CA ILE A 26 6.35 16.76 -9.38
C ILE A 26 5.90 17.50 -8.12
N GLY A 27 5.16 16.81 -7.24
CA GLY A 27 4.68 17.35 -5.98
C GLY A 27 3.54 18.35 -6.16
N GLY A 28 3.31 19.13 -5.13
CA GLY A 28 2.13 19.99 -5.01
C GLY A 28 1.16 19.43 -3.97
N SER A 29 -0.02 20.02 -3.85
CA SER A 29 -1.00 19.63 -2.83
C SER A 29 -2.05 18.64 -3.32
N VAL A 30 -2.40 18.70 -4.60
CA VAL A 30 -3.44 17.86 -5.23
C VAL A 30 -3.09 17.63 -6.68
N SER A 31 -3.35 16.43 -7.17
CA SER A 31 -3.30 16.11 -8.59
C SER A 31 -4.54 15.35 -9.03
N HIS A 32 -4.91 15.52 -10.31
CA HIS A 32 -5.98 14.77 -10.95
C HIS A 32 -5.53 14.27 -12.31
N GLU A 33 -5.78 13.00 -12.54
CA GLU A 33 -5.66 12.38 -13.84
C GLU A 33 -7.02 12.30 -14.52
N PHE A 34 -7.02 12.38 -15.84
CA PHE A 34 -8.20 12.18 -16.66
C PHE A 34 -8.02 10.87 -17.43
N HIS A 35 -8.90 9.90 -17.19
CA HIS A 35 -8.81 8.57 -17.79
C HIS A 35 -10.01 8.29 -18.69
N VAL A 36 -9.73 7.80 -19.90
CA VAL A 36 -10.74 7.15 -20.73
C VAL A 36 -10.89 5.71 -20.25
N LEU A 37 -12.13 5.30 -19.94
CA LEU A 37 -12.42 3.94 -19.51
C LEU A 37 -12.26 2.97 -20.67
N ALA A 38 -11.32 2.04 -20.55
CA ALA A 38 -11.05 1.02 -21.55
C ALA A 38 -10.45 -0.21 -20.90
N ASP A 39 -10.95 -1.40 -21.27
CA ASP A 39 -10.45 -2.67 -20.71
C ASP A 39 -8.96 -2.92 -21.04
N SER A 40 -8.45 -2.29 -22.10
CA SER A 40 -7.04 -2.32 -22.50
C SER A 40 -6.18 -1.27 -21.80
N GLY A 41 -6.76 -0.47 -20.89
CA GLY A 41 -6.02 0.54 -20.13
C GLY A 41 -4.96 -0.08 -19.21
N GLU A 42 -3.87 0.66 -19.01
CA GLU A 42 -2.76 0.21 -18.16
C GLU A 42 -3.02 0.52 -16.67
N ASP A 43 -3.79 1.59 -16.39
CA ASP A 43 -4.04 2.04 -15.02
C ASP A 43 -5.29 1.41 -14.42
N ALA A 44 -5.19 1.10 -13.14
CA ALA A 44 -6.34 0.70 -12.34
C ALA A 44 -6.92 1.93 -11.65
N ILE A 45 -8.17 2.26 -11.93
CA ILE A 45 -8.90 3.36 -11.34
C ILE A 45 -10.08 2.88 -10.52
N VAL A 46 -10.29 3.55 -9.40
CA VAL A 46 -11.19 3.16 -8.33
C VAL A 46 -12.35 4.15 -8.26
N PHE A 47 -13.57 3.65 -8.14
CA PHE A 47 -14.79 4.45 -8.03
C PHE A 47 -15.65 4.00 -6.87
N SER A 48 -16.40 4.93 -6.28
CA SER A 48 -17.51 4.55 -5.43
C SER A 48 -18.72 4.12 -6.24
N SER A 49 -19.45 3.12 -5.78
CA SER A 49 -20.73 2.68 -6.37
C SER A 49 -21.87 3.67 -6.15
N GLU A 50 -21.76 4.57 -5.16
CA GLU A 50 -22.87 5.45 -4.73
C GLU A 50 -22.49 6.94 -4.64
N SER A 51 -21.26 7.32 -5.01
CA SER A 51 -20.80 8.71 -4.95
C SER A 51 -19.90 9.07 -6.13
N ASP A 52 -19.47 10.33 -6.16
CA ASP A 52 -18.51 10.83 -7.15
C ASP A 52 -17.04 10.56 -6.78
N TYR A 53 -16.77 9.81 -5.67
CA TYR A 53 -15.40 9.47 -5.31
C TYR A 53 -14.75 8.66 -6.43
N ALA A 54 -13.59 9.12 -6.87
CA ALA A 54 -12.77 8.42 -7.84
C ALA A 54 -11.27 8.73 -7.60
N ALA A 55 -10.43 7.72 -7.65
CA ALA A 55 -9.00 7.83 -7.44
C ALA A 55 -8.22 6.82 -8.28
N ASN A 56 -6.96 7.14 -8.62
CA ASN A 56 -6.00 6.13 -9.05
C ASN A 56 -5.76 5.13 -7.89
N ILE A 57 -5.52 3.86 -8.21
CA ILE A 57 -5.33 2.82 -7.18
C ILE A 57 -4.17 3.14 -6.23
N GLU A 58 -3.14 3.80 -6.71
CA GLU A 58 -2.00 4.24 -5.91
C GLU A 58 -2.37 5.27 -4.84
N LYS A 59 -3.45 6.04 -5.10
CA LYS A 59 -3.94 7.12 -4.23
C LYS A 59 -5.14 6.72 -3.38
N ALA A 60 -5.93 5.74 -3.82
CA ALA A 60 -7.17 5.38 -3.16
C ALA A 60 -6.93 4.89 -1.73
N ASP A 61 -7.56 5.54 -0.74
CA ASP A 61 -7.40 5.19 0.66
C ASP A 61 -8.20 3.91 1.00
N ALA A 62 -7.60 3.00 1.77
CA ALA A 62 -8.27 1.84 2.34
C ALA A 62 -8.68 2.15 3.77
N LEU A 63 -10.00 2.12 4.04
CA LEU A 63 -10.49 2.35 5.39
C LEU A 63 -10.09 1.23 6.35
N ALA A 64 -9.77 1.62 7.58
CA ALA A 64 -9.58 0.66 8.65
C ALA A 64 -10.88 -0.12 8.91
N PRO A 65 -10.81 -1.43 9.24
CA PRO A 65 -11.99 -2.19 9.64
C PRO A 65 -12.67 -1.56 10.84
N SER A 66 -14.01 -1.52 10.81
CA SER A 66 -14.82 -1.01 11.94
C SER A 66 -15.02 -2.03 13.05
N GLN A 67 -14.66 -3.29 12.80
CA GLN A 67 -14.82 -4.38 13.77
C GLN A 67 -13.63 -4.43 14.72
N SER A 68 -13.85 -4.88 15.95
CA SER A 68 -12.78 -5.17 16.89
C SER A 68 -12.04 -6.45 16.52
N THR A 69 -10.74 -6.50 16.81
CA THR A 69 -9.91 -7.72 16.66
C THR A 69 -10.56 -8.88 17.43
N PRO A 70 -10.75 -10.05 16.79
CA PRO A 70 -11.24 -11.24 17.49
C PRO A 70 -10.26 -11.64 18.61
N ALA A 71 -10.82 -12.21 19.69
CA ALA A 71 -9.99 -12.71 20.78
C ALA A 71 -9.12 -13.88 20.34
N ALA A 72 -7.88 -13.93 20.85
CA ALA A 72 -6.97 -15.07 20.66
C ALA A 72 -7.58 -16.36 21.26
N THR A 73 -7.59 -17.42 20.48
CA THR A 73 -8.14 -18.73 20.88
C THR A 73 -7.11 -19.85 20.78
N GLN A 74 -5.99 -19.63 20.10
CA GLN A 74 -4.95 -20.64 19.85
C GLN A 74 -3.63 -20.23 20.50
N GLU A 75 -2.87 -21.24 20.92
CA GLU A 75 -1.47 -21.07 21.30
C GLU A 75 -0.61 -20.98 20.04
N MET A 76 0.43 -20.16 20.10
CA MET A 76 1.42 -20.09 19.01
C MET A 76 2.19 -21.39 18.92
N ALA A 77 2.32 -21.93 17.71
CA ALA A 77 3.09 -23.14 17.44
C ALA A 77 3.95 -22.98 16.18
N GLU A 78 5.13 -23.56 16.20
CA GLU A 78 6.00 -23.64 15.02
C GLU A 78 5.75 -24.92 14.24
N LEU A 79 5.65 -24.80 12.93
CA LEU A 79 5.39 -25.87 11.99
C LEU A 79 6.47 -25.93 10.90
N ALA A 80 7.03 -27.12 10.66
CA ALA A 80 7.91 -27.33 9.52
C ALA A 80 7.11 -27.35 8.21
N THR A 81 7.48 -26.50 7.27
CA THR A 81 6.80 -26.28 5.99
C THR A 81 7.81 -26.30 4.83
N PRO A 82 8.48 -27.44 4.59
CA PRO A 82 9.54 -27.53 3.59
C PRO A 82 8.99 -27.26 2.18
N GLY A 83 9.66 -26.35 1.44
CA GLY A 83 9.27 -26.00 0.07
C GLY A 83 8.05 -25.08 -0.05
N VAL A 84 7.54 -24.53 1.06
CA VAL A 84 6.45 -23.56 1.07
C VAL A 84 7.03 -22.16 1.08
N HIS A 85 6.73 -21.36 0.03
CA HIS A 85 7.27 -20.01 -0.16
C HIS A 85 6.20 -18.96 -0.53
N THR A 86 4.99 -19.39 -0.87
CA THR A 86 3.90 -18.51 -1.27
C THR A 86 2.68 -18.67 -0.37
N ILE A 87 1.86 -17.62 -0.26
CA ILE A 87 0.60 -17.68 0.50
C ILE A 87 -0.29 -18.83 0.03
N LYS A 88 -0.38 -19.06 -1.28
CA LYS A 88 -1.17 -20.17 -1.84
C LYS A 88 -0.67 -21.53 -1.33
N GLN A 89 0.64 -21.79 -1.43
CA GLN A 89 1.24 -23.03 -0.92
C GLN A 89 1.05 -23.18 0.59
N LEU A 90 1.18 -22.05 1.34
CA LEU A 90 0.96 -22.05 2.78
C LEU A 90 -0.48 -22.42 3.13
N CYS A 91 -1.46 -21.82 2.47
CA CYS A 91 -2.87 -22.12 2.67
C CYS A 91 -3.19 -23.62 2.39
N GLU A 92 -2.65 -24.15 1.31
CA GLU A 92 -2.81 -25.57 0.95
C GLU A 92 -2.14 -26.50 1.98
N PHE A 93 -0.97 -26.12 2.52
CA PHE A 93 -0.20 -26.93 3.46
C PHE A 93 -0.83 -26.98 4.86
N VAL A 94 -1.32 -25.83 5.37
CA VAL A 94 -1.87 -25.72 6.75
C VAL A 94 -3.40 -25.78 6.79
N ASP A 95 -4.07 -26.03 5.65
CA ASP A 95 -5.53 -26.04 5.51
C ASP A 95 -6.20 -24.78 6.07
N THR A 96 -5.78 -23.63 5.53
CA THR A 96 -6.29 -22.31 5.91
C THR A 96 -6.60 -21.44 4.68
N ILE A 97 -7.12 -20.25 4.91
CA ILE A 97 -7.44 -19.27 3.86
C ILE A 97 -6.48 -18.07 3.92
N ALA A 98 -6.30 -17.39 2.79
CA ALA A 98 -5.36 -16.29 2.69
C ALA A 98 -5.66 -15.13 3.67
N GLU A 99 -6.94 -14.90 3.96
CA GLU A 99 -7.41 -13.89 4.92
C GLU A 99 -6.99 -14.17 6.37
N LYS A 100 -6.52 -15.39 6.69
CA LYS A 100 -5.96 -15.77 7.99
C LYS A 100 -4.44 -15.86 7.98
N THR A 101 -3.80 -15.46 6.92
CA THR A 101 -2.34 -15.45 6.81
C THR A 101 -1.80 -14.02 6.77
N LEU A 102 -0.56 -13.86 7.18
CA LEU A 102 0.17 -12.60 7.11
C LEU A 102 1.28 -12.72 6.07
N LYS A 103 1.32 -11.76 5.15
CA LYS A 103 2.39 -11.59 4.17
C LYS A 103 3.39 -10.55 4.71
N ALA A 104 4.62 -10.98 4.97
CA ALA A 104 5.70 -10.09 5.37
C ALA A 104 6.55 -9.75 4.16
N LEU A 105 6.63 -8.47 3.83
CA LEU A 105 7.41 -7.93 2.73
C LEU A 105 8.54 -7.08 3.31
N ILE A 106 9.76 -7.30 2.84
CA ILE A 106 10.89 -6.48 3.24
C ILE A 106 11.20 -5.51 2.11
N VAL A 107 11.21 -4.23 2.46
CA VAL A 107 11.58 -3.16 1.56
C VAL A 107 12.86 -2.48 2.04
N SER A 108 13.55 -1.86 1.11
CA SER A 108 14.74 -1.04 1.35
C SER A 108 14.50 0.39 0.91
N ALA A 109 15.06 1.32 1.65
CA ALA A 109 15.15 2.71 1.27
C ALA A 109 16.54 3.24 1.63
N GLU A 110 17.02 4.19 0.82
CA GLU A 110 18.29 4.86 1.02
C GLU A 110 18.07 6.18 1.73
N ASP A 111 18.84 6.47 2.77
CA ASP A 111 18.82 7.76 3.44
C ASP A 111 19.67 8.81 2.70
N GLU A 112 19.67 10.06 3.19
CA GLU A 112 20.42 11.17 2.60
C GLU A 112 21.94 10.94 2.56
N GLU A 113 22.45 10.02 3.37
CA GLU A 113 23.88 9.66 3.44
C GLU A 113 24.22 8.49 2.53
N GLY A 114 23.25 7.94 1.79
CA GLY A 114 23.42 6.79 0.91
C GLY A 114 23.43 5.45 1.63
N LYS A 115 22.96 5.40 2.87
CA LYS A 115 22.87 4.17 3.66
C LYS A 115 21.52 3.51 3.45
N ILE A 116 21.54 2.20 3.19
CA ILE A 116 20.34 1.40 2.98
C ILE A 116 19.77 0.96 4.34
N HIS A 117 18.50 1.21 4.54
CA HIS A 117 17.70 0.76 5.66
C HIS A 117 16.64 -0.24 5.20
N LEU A 118 16.40 -1.27 6.01
CA LEU A 118 15.36 -2.26 5.75
C LEU A 118 14.15 -2.04 6.66
N TYR A 119 12.97 -2.27 6.13
CA TYR A 119 11.69 -2.16 6.84
C TYR A 119 10.83 -3.39 6.58
N GLY A 120 10.11 -3.84 7.60
CA GLY A 120 9.12 -4.91 7.50
C GLY A 120 7.72 -4.34 7.26
N LEU A 121 7.11 -4.67 6.14
CA LEU A 121 5.74 -4.29 5.80
C LEU A 121 4.84 -5.51 5.90
N MET A 122 3.81 -5.43 6.74
CA MET A 122 2.93 -6.54 7.05
C MET A 122 1.54 -6.28 6.49
N ILE A 123 1.12 -7.11 5.55
CA ILE A 123 -0.22 -7.05 4.96
C ILE A 123 -0.92 -8.40 5.10
N ARG A 124 -2.24 -8.41 5.05
CA ARG A 124 -3.02 -9.65 5.05
C ARG A 124 -2.70 -10.46 3.78
N GLY A 125 -2.69 -11.78 3.86
CA GLY A 125 -2.17 -12.64 2.80
C GLY A 125 -2.85 -12.50 1.43
N ASP A 126 -4.11 -12.11 1.39
CA ASP A 126 -4.89 -11.83 0.18
C ASP A 126 -4.73 -10.41 -0.37
N HIS A 127 -4.04 -9.52 0.34
CA HIS A 127 -3.82 -8.13 -0.07
C HIS A 127 -2.52 -7.93 -0.84
N GLU A 128 -2.45 -6.81 -1.59
CA GLU A 128 -1.25 -6.37 -2.31
C GLU A 128 -0.74 -5.05 -1.72
N LEU A 129 0.59 -4.93 -1.65
CA LEU A 129 1.26 -3.73 -1.16
C LEU A 129 1.02 -2.56 -2.12
N ASN A 130 0.84 -1.37 -1.55
CA ASN A 130 0.91 -0.10 -2.26
C ASN A 130 2.21 0.60 -1.86
N GLU A 131 3.18 0.66 -2.78
CA GLU A 131 4.51 1.19 -2.50
C GLU A 131 4.48 2.69 -2.21
N VAL A 132 3.60 3.44 -2.86
CA VAL A 132 3.41 4.89 -2.63
C VAL A 132 2.90 5.17 -1.21
N LYS A 133 1.92 4.39 -0.76
CA LYS A 133 1.41 4.50 0.62
C LYS A 133 2.46 4.04 1.64
N ALA A 134 3.19 2.97 1.34
CA ALA A 134 4.26 2.46 2.19
C ALA A 134 5.36 3.51 2.39
N GLN A 135 5.80 4.15 1.31
CA GLN A 135 6.76 5.26 1.36
C GLN A 135 6.29 6.38 2.31
N ARG A 136 5.01 6.79 2.18
CA ARG A 136 4.42 7.81 3.06
C ARG A 136 4.35 7.35 4.51
N ALA A 137 3.92 6.11 4.76
CA ALA A 137 3.81 5.56 6.11
C ALA A 137 5.16 5.47 6.81
N LEU A 138 6.23 5.27 6.06
CA LEU A 138 7.61 5.27 6.54
C LEU A 138 8.20 6.69 6.66
N GLY A 139 7.52 7.72 6.13
CA GLY A 139 8.02 9.11 6.16
C GLY A 139 9.26 9.33 5.30
N LEU A 140 9.41 8.58 4.21
CA LEU A 140 10.58 8.60 3.34
C LEU A 140 10.37 9.55 2.16
N GLU A 141 11.41 10.30 1.80
CA GLU A 141 11.43 11.13 0.60
C GLU A 141 11.81 10.35 -0.66
N THR A 142 12.59 9.27 -0.50
CA THR A 142 13.01 8.36 -1.57
C THR A 142 12.00 7.23 -1.76
N GLU A 143 11.91 6.72 -2.99
CA GLU A 143 11.08 5.57 -3.30
C GLU A 143 11.54 4.33 -2.51
N VAL A 144 10.58 3.54 -2.03
CA VAL A 144 10.86 2.23 -1.45
C VAL A 144 10.97 1.19 -2.54
N THR A 145 11.91 0.28 -2.41
CA THR A 145 12.07 -0.86 -3.32
C THR A 145 12.05 -2.17 -2.54
N PHE A 146 11.63 -3.26 -3.16
CA PHE A 146 11.76 -4.56 -2.50
C PHE A 146 13.22 -4.88 -2.23
N ALA A 147 13.52 -5.29 -1.01
CA ALA A 147 14.86 -5.71 -0.63
C ALA A 147 15.26 -6.96 -1.43
N THR A 148 16.51 -7.00 -1.86
CA THR A 148 17.05 -8.19 -2.55
C THR A 148 17.16 -9.37 -1.61
N GLU A 149 17.15 -10.58 -2.15
CA GLU A 149 17.33 -11.80 -1.35
C GLU A 149 18.66 -11.79 -0.57
N GLU A 150 19.70 -11.17 -1.12
CA GLU A 150 21.00 -11.03 -0.45
C GLU A 150 20.90 -10.08 0.76
N GLN A 151 20.22 -8.95 0.62
CA GLN A 151 19.98 -8.01 1.72
C GLN A 151 19.17 -8.67 2.84
N ILE A 152 18.12 -9.41 2.48
CA ILE A 152 17.29 -10.13 3.44
C ILE A 152 18.11 -11.20 4.17
N LYS A 153 18.82 -12.06 3.45
CA LYS A 153 19.65 -13.13 4.04
C LYS A 153 20.75 -12.61 4.94
N SER A 154 21.42 -11.54 4.52
CA SER A 154 22.50 -10.93 5.32
C SER A 154 22.00 -10.32 6.63
N THR A 155 20.78 -9.80 6.65
CA THR A 155 20.21 -9.09 7.80
C THR A 155 19.39 -10.01 8.70
N LEU A 156 18.57 -10.90 8.12
CA LEU A 156 17.60 -11.72 8.85
C LEU A 156 17.99 -13.20 8.96
N ASN A 157 19.03 -13.61 8.25
CA ASN A 157 19.51 -15.00 8.18
C ASN A 157 18.42 -16.01 7.76
N CYS A 158 17.46 -15.57 6.95
CA CYS A 158 16.43 -16.41 6.33
C CYS A 158 16.10 -15.91 4.93
N SER A 159 15.43 -16.75 4.15
CA SER A 159 14.98 -16.42 2.78
C SER A 159 13.63 -15.72 2.79
N PRO A 160 13.30 -14.93 1.74
CA PRO A 160 11.94 -14.47 1.51
C PRO A 160 10.93 -15.64 1.54
N GLY A 161 9.72 -15.39 2.02
CA GLY A 161 8.67 -16.42 2.15
C GLY A 161 8.65 -17.14 3.50
N SER A 162 9.72 -17.02 4.31
CA SER A 162 9.74 -17.53 5.69
C SER A 162 9.77 -16.41 6.74
N ILE A 163 9.55 -15.16 6.35
CA ILE A 163 9.63 -13.99 7.22
C ILE A 163 8.29 -13.75 7.91
N GLY A 164 8.35 -13.36 9.18
CA GLY A 164 7.18 -12.99 9.99
C GLY A 164 7.52 -11.93 11.04
N PRO A 165 6.52 -11.38 11.75
CA PRO A 165 6.69 -10.27 12.68
C PRO A 165 7.28 -10.69 14.03
N VAL A 166 7.24 -11.98 14.38
CA VAL A 166 7.67 -12.48 15.69
C VAL A 166 9.20 -12.43 15.79
N ASN A 167 9.72 -11.67 16.73
CA ASN A 167 11.17 -11.44 16.91
C ASN A 167 11.88 -10.86 15.67
N LEU A 168 11.17 -10.13 14.82
CA LEU A 168 11.76 -9.43 13.68
C LEU A 168 12.45 -8.15 14.17
N ASN A 169 13.77 -8.07 13.99
CA ASN A 169 14.57 -6.92 14.42
C ASN A 169 14.69 -5.86 13.32
N LEU A 170 13.55 -5.37 12.84
CA LEU A 170 13.40 -4.27 11.87
C LEU A 170 12.26 -3.35 12.32
N PRO A 171 12.23 -2.09 11.90
CA PRO A 171 11.03 -1.27 12.01
C PRO A 171 9.88 -1.93 11.22
N ILE A 172 8.71 -2.09 11.86
CA ILE A 172 7.56 -2.79 11.29
C ILE A 172 6.40 -1.80 11.08
N VAL A 173 5.83 -1.80 9.88
CA VAL A 173 4.55 -1.16 9.58
C VAL A 173 3.54 -2.24 9.22
N VAL A 174 2.40 -2.21 9.87
CA VAL A 174 1.30 -3.18 9.70
C VAL A 174 0.11 -2.49 9.07
N ASP A 175 -0.44 -3.07 8.01
CA ASP A 175 -1.68 -2.59 7.41
C ASP A 175 -2.86 -2.69 8.41
N HIS A 176 -3.82 -1.77 8.32
CA HIS A 176 -4.99 -1.74 9.19
C HIS A 176 -5.75 -3.08 9.25
N TRP A 177 -5.90 -3.78 8.12
CA TRP A 177 -6.59 -5.08 8.06
C TRP A 177 -5.72 -6.21 8.59
N ALA A 178 -4.43 -6.15 8.38
CA ALA A 178 -3.49 -7.11 8.96
C ALA A 178 -3.41 -6.97 10.48
N ALA A 179 -3.50 -5.76 11.01
CA ALA A 179 -3.53 -5.48 12.45
C ALA A 179 -4.77 -6.07 13.17
N GLN A 180 -5.83 -6.41 12.42
CA GLN A 180 -7.03 -7.06 12.96
C GLN A 180 -6.96 -8.59 12.95
N LEU A 181 -5.86 -9.16 12.46
CA LEU A 181 -5.69 -10.62 12.46
C LEU A 181 -5.51 -11.16 13.89
N SER A 182 -6.15 -12.28 14.15
CA SER A 182 -6.03 -13.08 15.36
C SER A 182 -5.79 -14.54 14.97
N ASP A 183 -4.97 -15.24 15.75
CA ASP A 183 -4.59 -16.65 15.51
C ASP A 183 -4.07 -16.87 14.06
N PHE A 184 -3.30 -15.92 13.54
CA PHE A 184 -2.87 -15.93 12.15
C PHE A 184 -1.64 -16.81 11.92
N VAL A 185 -1.42 -17.11 10.63
CA VAL A 185 -0.26 -17.87 10.17
C VAL A 185 0.74 -16.92 9.49
N CYS A 186 2.03 -17.04 9.82
CA CYS A 186 3.10 -16.24 9.23
C CYS A 186 4.43 -17.00 9.17
N GLY A 187 5.44 -16.44 8.53
CA GLY A 187 6.79 -16.99 8.56
C GLY A 187 7.40 -17.02 9.96
N ALA A 188 8.32 -17.93 10.20
CA ALA A 188 9.00 -18.13 11.48
C ALA A 188 10.39 -17.48 11.55
N ASN A 189 10.77 -16.64 10.58
CA ASN A 189 12.13 -16.09 10.40
C ASN A 189 13.20 -17.20 10.34
N ARG A 190 12.82 -18.36 9.84
CA ARG A 190 13.65 -19.54 9.65
C ARG A 190 13.21 -20.29 8.39
N ASP A 191 14.16 -20.59 7.51
CA ASP A 191 13.87 -21.26 6.25
C ASP A 191 13.12 -22.58 6.44
N GLY A 192 12.01 -22.72 5.73
CA GLY A 192 11.15 -23.90 5.75
C GLY A 192 10.30 -24.05 7.01
N TYR A 193 10.05 -22.97 7.75
CA TYR A 193 9.18 -22.97 8.94
C TYR A 193 8.21 -21.80 8.93
N HIS A 194 7.01 -22.05 9.46
CA HIS A 194 5.97 -21.04 9.71
C HIS A 194 5.44 -21.16 11.14
N LEU A 195 4.83 -20.08 11.62
CA LEU A 195 4.13 -20.02 12.91
C LEU A 195 2.63 -20.02 12.67
N THR A 196 1.89 -20.72 13.51
CA THR A 196 0.41 -20.74 13.56
C THR A 196 -0.06 -20.21 14.91
N GLY A 197 -1.30 -19.72 14.98
CA GLY A 197 -1.88 -19.20 16.23
C GLY A 197 -1.21 -17.93 16.74
N VAL A 198 -0.58 -17.14 15.86
CA VAL A 198 0.11 -15.89 16.22
C VAL A 198 -0.89 -14.78 16.50
N ASN A 199 -0.60 -13.98 17.53
CA ASN A 199 -1.40 -12.81 17.91
C ASN A 199 -0.50 -11.62 18.21
N TRP A 200 -0.88 -10.45 17.72
CA TRP A 200 -0.07 -9.23 17.77
C TRP A 200 0.39 -8.86 19.17
N GLU A 201 -0.55 -8.72 20.11
CA GLU A 201 -0.28 -8.25 21.47
C GLU A 201 0.57 -9.23 22.30
N ARG A 202 0.45 -10.54 22.02
CA ARG A 202 1.14 -11.58 22.79
C ARG A 202 2.53 -11.89 22.25
N ASP A 203 2.67 -11.92 20.91
CA ASP A 203 3.81 -12.60 20.27
C ASP A 203 4.72 -11.65 19.49
N CYS A 204 4.22 -10.44 19.13
CA CYS A 204 4.95 -9.49 18.32
C CYS A 204 5.48 -8.31 19.15
N GLY A 205 6.58 -7.70 18.68
CA GLY A 205 7.15 -6.49 19.26
C GLY A 205 6.36 -5.21 18.89
N GLU A 206 7.03 -4.07 19.00
CA GLU A 206 6.46 -2.78 18.61
C GLU A 206 6.30 -2.67 17.09
N PHE A 207 5.21 -2.07 16.65
CA PHE A 207 4.92 -1.79 15.25
C PHE A 207 4.05 -0.54 15.10
N THR A 208 4.06 0.05 13.91
CA THR A 208 3.19 1.16 13.53
C THR A 208 2.05 0.64 12.66
N ILE A 209 0.84 1.17 12.81
CA ILE A 209 -0.31 0.82 11.96
C ILE A 209 -0.54 1.94 10.95
N ALA A 210 -0.65 1.58 9.67
CA ALA A 210 -0.94 2.52 8.59
C ALA A 210 -1.67 1.83 7.42
N ASP A 211 -2.31 2.63 6.55
CA ASP A 211 -2.80 2.15 5.26
C ASP A 211 -1.63 1.99 4.29
N ILE A 212 -1.26 0.74 3.98
CA ILE A 212 -0.13 0.41 3.08
C ILE A 212 -0.51 -0.58 1.97
N ARG A 213 -1.79 -0.87 1.79
CA ARG A 213 -2.27 -1.80 0.76
C ARG A 213 -2.99 -1.11 -0.39
N ASN A 214 -3.04 -1.77 -1.53
CA ASN A 214 -4.01 -1.43 -2.55
C ASN A 214 -5.42 -1.72 -2.06
N VAL A 215 -6.38 -0.88 -2.43
CA VAL A 215 -7.79 -1.19 -2.24
C VAL A 215 -8.20 -2.33 -3.16
N ILE A 216 -9.24 -3.06 -2.77
CA ILE A 216 -9.85 -4.12 -3.58
C ILE A 216 -11.30 -3.78 -3.88
N ALA A 217 -11.86 -4.38 -4.93
CA ALA A 217 -13.28 -4.24 -5.22
C ALA A 217 -14.11 -4.77 -4.05
N GLY A 218 -15.13 -4.00 -3.63
CA GLY A 218 -15.96 -4.31 -2.47
C GLY A 218 -15.50 -3.65 -1.17
N ASP A 219 -14.31 -3.05 -1.10
CA ASP A 219 -13.92 -2.23 0.05
C ASP A 219 -14.91 -1.08 0.25
N PRO A 220 -15.16 -0.64 1.49
CA PRO A 220 -15.95 0.55 1.74
C PRO A 220 -15.32 1.79 1.08
N SER A 221 -16.16 2.63 0.45
CA SER A 221 -15.68 3.88 -0.11
C SER A 221 -15.17 4.84 1.00
N PRO A 222 -14.03 5.54 0.79
CA PRO A 222 -13.45 6.42 1.80
C PRO A 222 -14.36 7.59 2.22
N ASP A 223 -15.30 7.99 1.39
CA ASP A 223 -16.31 9.02 1.71
C ASP A 223 -17.53 8.46 2.47
N GLY A 224 -17.53 7.18 2.80
CA GLY A 224 -18.58 6.51 3.56
C GLY A 224 -19.84 6.17 2.76
N LYS A 225 -19.79 6.25 1.43
CA LYS A 225 -20.94 5.98 0.54
C LYS A 225 -20.61 4.86 -0.43
N GLY A 226 -21.36 3.76 -0.32
CA GLY A 226 -21.19 2.60 -1.19
C GLY A 226 -19.88 1.85 -1.01
N VAL A 227 -19.53 1.08 -2.01
CA VAL A 227 -18.32 0.27 -2.06
C VAL A 227 -17.47 0.64 -3.28
N LEU A 228 -16.20 0.27 -3.25
CA LEU A 228 -15.26 0.53 -4.33
C LEU A 228 -15.43 -0.47 -5.48
N GLU A 229 -15.45 0.05 -6.69
CA GLU A 229 -15.32 -0.68 -7.94
C GLU A 229 -13.99 -0.31 -8.60
N ILE A 230 -13.36 -1.27 -9.29
CA ILE A 230 -12.09 -1.06 -9.99
C ILE A 230 -12.30 -1.27 -11.49
N LYS A 231 -11.84 -0.32 -12.30
CA LYS A 231 -11.86 -0.40 -13.77
C LYS A 231 -10.51 -0.05 -14.34
N ARG A 232 -10.28 -0.43 -15.59
CA ARG A 232 -9.09 -0.04 -16.34
C ARG A 232 -9.31 1.28 -17.05
N GLY A 233 -8.27 2.11 -17.11
CA GLY A 233 -8.27 3.40 -17.77
C GLY A 233 -7.00 3.69 -18.56
N ILE A 234 -7.14 4.53 -19.57
CA ILE A 234 -6.01 5.09 -20.33
C ILE A 234 -5.90 6.56 -19.91
N GLU A 235 -4.78 6.95 -19.33
CA GLU A 235 -4.52 8.34 -18.99
C GLU A 235 -4.45 9.20 -20.26
N VAL A 236 -5.23 10.27 -20.29
CA VAL A 236 -5.27 11.23 -21.39
C VAL A 236 -4.90 12.65 -20.98
N GLY A 237 -4.69 12.88 -19.70
CA GLY A 237 -4.23 14.16 -19.17
C GLY A 237 -4.06 14.16 -17.66
N HIS A 238 -3.11 14.94 -17.18
CA HIS A 238 -2.77 15.08 -15.76
C HIS A 238 -2.63 16.57 -15.40
N ILE A 239 -3.19 16.98 -14.28
CA ILE A 239 -3.08 18.34 -13.78
C ILE A 239 -2.61 18.34 -12.32
N PHE A 240 -1.78 19.32 -11.97
CA PHE A 240 -1.18 19.47 -10.65
C PHE A 240 -1.48 20.83 -10.04
N GLN A 241 -1.78 20.87 -8.75
CA GLN A 241 -1.84 22.09 -7.98
C GLN A 241 -0.49 22.32 -7.29
N LEU A 242 0.44 22.96 -7.98
CA LEU A 242 1.84 23.11 -7.54
C LEU A 242 2.01 24.09 -6.38
N GLY A 243 1.07 25.02 -6.18
CA GLY A 243 1.24 26.12 -5.20
C GLY A 243 2.49 26.94 -5.50
N THR A 244 3.29 27.21 -4.50
CA THR A 244 4.55 28.00 -4.59
C THR A 244 5.81 27.13 -4.60
N LYS A 245 5.70 25.81 -4.61
CA LYS A 245 6.84 24.86 -4.50
C LYS A 245 8.02 25.28 -5.39
N TYR A 246 7.76 25.53 -6.65
CA TYR A 246 8.82 25.88 -7.61
C TYR A 246 9.23 27.35 -7.54
N SER A 247 8.26 28.27 -7.39
CA SER A 247 8.56 29.71 -7.34
C SER A 247 9.37 30.09 -6.10
N GLU A 248 9.10 29.49 -4.97
CA GLU A 248 9.89 29.69 -3.74
C GLU A 248 11.31 29.14 -3.89
N ALA A 249 11.48 27.91 -4.37
CA ALA A 249 12.79 27.31 -4.62
C ALA A 249 13.63 28.11 -5.61
N MET A 250 13.00 28.65 -6.64
CA MET A 250 13.64 29.49 -7.68
C MET A 250 13.77 30.96 -7.24
N LYS A 251 13.25 31.36 -6.07
CA LYS A 251 13.19 32.75 -5.60
C LYS A 251 12.55 33.68 -6.65
N ALA A 252 11.54 33.15 -7.37
CA ALA A 252 10.81 33.90 -8.37
C ALA A 252 9.83 34.86 -7.67
N THR A 253 10.17 36.13 -7.65
CA THR A 253 9.35 37.19 -7.05
C THR A 253 8.90 38.17 -8.12
N VAL A 254 7.79 38.84 -7.87
CA VAL A 254 7.27 39.93 -8.69
C VAL A 254 7.05 41.13 -7.79
N LEU A 255 7.19 42.33 -8.36
CA LEU A 255 6.79 43.55 -7.67
C LEU A 255 5.27 43.67 -7.72
N ASP A 256 4.66 44.01 -6.60
CA ASP A 256 3.26 44.37 -6.54
C ASP A 256 3.05 45.86 -6.88
N GLU A 257 1.81 46.34 -6.76
CA GLU A 257 1.48 47.76 -7.03
C GLU A 257 2.12 48.76 -6.08
N ASN A 258 2.76 48.31 -5.02
CA ASN A 258 3.45 49.14 -4.01
C ASN A 258 4.99 49.04 -4.13
N GLY A 259 5.49 48.22 -4.97
CA GLY A 259 6.93 48.03 -5.24
C GLY A 259 7.58 46.87 -4.52
#